data_fe2001f28fb916ae8f70dd3424c2e7a7
#
_entry.id   fe2001f28fb916ae8f70dd3424c2e7a7
#
_cell.length_a   1.000
_cell.length_b   1.000
_cell.length_c   1.000
_cell.angle_alpha   90.00
_cell.angle_beta   90.00
_cell.angle_gamma   90.00
#
_symmetry.space_group_name_H-M   'P 1'
#
loop_
_entity.id
_entity.type
_entity.pdbx_description
1 polymer ?
#
loop_
_entity_poly.entity_id
_entity_poly.type
_entity_poly.pdbx_seq_one_letter_code
_entity_poly.pdbx_strand_id
1 'polypeptide(L)'
;MPVPVLVVGPLAYDDVRTPAGRRADVLGGSAAYASIAAAKYVLTGLVSVAGPDLRQDDLRLLRRVGVDVRGVERRDGRTLRWSGSYDDDFAQSDVRNTDLGVVTGWEPRVPESFRDARRVLLANTDPRAQRKALDQLTPSVVVLDTMDQWIRERAGLDEVIARATVLSVNDRELALIAGHDDTPRAAAGILAHGSRAVIVKRGAAGATLYTRSATLIAPAFPVTVVDPTGAGDALAGAFLGRLAELADLDDAALRDALAHGVAAASATVESFGLDALVRADRHELKRRAAWVDARTGTGQTASLYEGR
;
A
#
# COMPACT_ATOMS: atom_id res chain seq x y z
N MET A 1 -17.04 -17.12 -4.87
CA MET A 1 -15.74 -17.54 -5.43
C MET A 1 -14.67 -16.98 -4.51
N PRO A 2 -13.55 -17.67 -4.29
CA PRO A 2 -12.44 -17.15 -3.52
C PRO A 2 -11.88 -15.90 -4.19
N VAL A 3 -11.40 -14.93 -3.40
CA VAL A 3 -10.77 -13.73 -3.91
C VAL A 3 -9.28 -13.99 -4.15
N PRO A 4 -8.71 -13.64 -5.32
CA PRO A 4 -7.28 -13.82 -5.59
C PRO A 4 -6.40 -12.96 -4.70
N VAL A 5 -6.87 -11.75 -4.37
CA VAL A 5 -6.20 -10.76 -3.53
C VAL A 5 -7.09 -10.34 -2.38
N LEU A 6 -6.51 -10.24 -1.19
CA LEU A 6 -7.14 -9.69 0.00
C LEU A 6 -6.37 -8.48 0.48
N VAL A 7 -7.07 -7.38 0.73
CA VAL A 7 -6.52 -6.20 1.40
C VAL A 7 -7.09 -6.12 2.81
N VAL A 8 -6.23 -5.95 3.80
CA VAL A 8 -6.61 -5.80 5.22
C VAL A 8 -6.12 -4.45 5.71
N GLY A 9 -7.01 -3.61 6.18
CA GLY A 9 -6.67 -2.28 6.70
C GLY A 9 -7.88 -1.38 6.86
N PRO A 10 -7.69 -0.15 7.36
CA PRO A 10 -8.79 0.76 7.65
C PRO A 10 -9.36 1.44 6.41
N LEU A 11 -10.67 1.65 6.44
CA LEU A 11 -11.33 2.72 5.72
C LEU A 11 -11.32 3.98 6.58
N ALA A 12 -11.22 5.14 5.95
CA ALA A 12 -11.18 6.42 6.64
C ALA A 12 -11.97 7.48 5.88
N TYR A 13 -12.16 8.61 6.55
CA TYR A 13 -12.48 9.87 5.90
C TYR A 13 -11.32 10.84 6.10
N ASP A 14 -10.83 11.38 5.00
CA ASP A 14 -9.66 12.24 4.97
C ASP A 14 -10.05 13.71 4.76
N ASP A 15 -9.40 14.60 5.54
CA ASP A 15 -9.39 16.04 5.33
C ASP A 15 -8.01 16.46 4.85
N VAL A 16 -7.90 16.77 3.57
CA VAL A 16 -6.62 17.06 2.92
C VAL A 16 -6.54 18.52 2.48
N ARG A 17 -5.40 19.13 2.76
CA ARG A 17 -5.03 20.45 2.24
C ARG A 17 -3.71 20.35 1.48
N THR A 18 -3.69 20.88 0.25
CA THR A 18 -2.51 20.97 -0.61
C THR A 18 -2.44 22.37 -1.25
N PRO A 19 -1.36 22.72 -1.96
CA PRO A 19 -1.34 23.95 -2.77
C PRO A 19 -2.46 24.05 -3.80
N ALA A 20 -2.97 22.90 -4.29
CA ALA A 20 -4.10 22.85 -5.23
C ALA A 20 -5.47 23.12 -4.57
N GLY A 21 -5.54 23.19 -3.23
CA GLY A 21 -6.77 23.49 -2.51
C GLY A 21 -7.02 22.62 -1.28
N ARG A 22 -8.30 22.47 -0.92
CA ARG A 22 -8.71 21.63 0.23
C ARG A 22 -9.91 20.77 -0.15
N ARG A 23 -9.90 19.56 0.36
CA ARG A 23 -11.08 18.67 0.39
C ARG A 23 -11.22 18.09 1.79
N ALA A 24 -12.45 18.00 2.24
CA ALA A 24 -12.79 17.46 3.55
C ALA A 24 -13.78 16.31 3.38
N ASP A 25 -13.76 15.39 4.33
CA ASP A 25 -14.72 14.28 4.44
C ASP A 25 -14.76 13.41 3.16
N VAL A 26 -13.61 13.19 2.53
CA VAL A 26 -13.48 12.29 1.36
C VAL A 26 -13.18 10.88 1.81
N LEU A 27 -13.76 9.88 1.11
CA LEU A 27 -13.39 8.48 1.35
C LEU A 27 -11.91 8.28 1.08
N GLY A 28 -11.22 7.70 2.06
CA GLY A 28 -9.79 7.42 2.05
C GLY A 28 -9.46 6.24 2.96
N GLY A 29 -8.28 6.32 3.57
CA GLY A 29 -7.71 5.23 4.33
C GLY A 29 -6.94 4.26 3.45
N SER A 30 -5.88 3.68 4.01
CA SER A 30 -4.92 2.84 3.27
C SER A 30 -5.60 1.71 2.49
N ALA A 31 -6.61 1.08 3.08
CA ALA A 31 -7.30 -0.04 2.44
C ALA A 31 -8.21 0.38 1.29
N ALA A 32 -8.74 1.62 1.27
CA ALA A 32 -9.54 2.09 0.15
C ALA A 32 -8.69 2.26 -1.12
N TYR A 33 -7.58 3.00 -1.01
CA TYR A 33 -6.65 3.19 -2.14
C TYR A 33 -6.08 1.86 -2.62
N ALA A 34 -5.59 1.03 -1.70
CA ALA A 34 -4.97 -0.25 -2.02
C ALA A 34 -5.96 -1.22 -2.69
N SER A 35 -7.17 -1.35 -2.16
CA SER A 35 -8.16 -2.29 -2.73
C SER A 35 -8.65 -1.86 -4.11
N ILE A 36 -8.87 -0.56 -4.33
CA ILE A 36 -9.24 -0.04 -5.65
C ILE A 36 -8.12 -0.26 -6.66
N ALA A 37 -6.87 0.01 -6.28
CA ALA A 37 -5.72 -0.18 -7.15
C ALA A 37 -5.53 -1.67 -7.52
N ALA A 38 -5.64 -2.59 -6.56
CA ALA A 38 -5.59 -4.03 -6.82
C ALA A 38 -6.76 -4.51 -7.69
N ALA A 39 -7.96 -3.96 -7.49
CA ALA A 39 -9.15 -4.31 -8.24
C ALA A 39 -9.09 -3.91 -9.73
N LYS A 40 -8.13 -3.09 -10.15
CA LYS A 40 -7.84 -2.84 -11.57
C LYS A 40 -7.32 -4.08 -12.30
N TYR A 41 -6.84 -5.07 -11.57
CA TYR A 41 -6.23 -6.30 -12.12
C TYR A 41 -7.07 -7.54 -11.85
N VAL A 42 -7.49 -7.75 -10.60
CA VAL A 42 -8.21 -8.95 -10.17
C VAL A 42 -9.29 -8.61 -9.15
N LEU A 43 -10.28 -9.48 -9.00
CA LEU A 43 -11.27 -9.36 -7.93
C LEU A 43 -10.56 -9.30 -6.57
N THR A 44 -10.83 -8.26 -5.80
CA THR A 44 -10.13 -7.97 -4.55
C THR A 44 -11.10 -7.99 -3.37
N GLY A 45 -10.82 -8.82 -2.37
CA GLY A 45 -11.51 -8.79 -1.08
C GLY A 45 -10.98 -7.67 -0.19
N LEU A 46 -11.86 -7.08 0.59
CA LEU A 46 -11.52 -6.06 1.58
C LEU A 46 -11.96 -6.51 2.97
N VAL A 47 -10.99 -6.61 3.90
CA VAL A 47 -11.24 -6.75 5.34
C VAL A 47 -10.92 -5.41 5.99
N SER A 48 -11.93 -4.80 6.57
CA SER A 48 -11.83 -3.46 7.17
C SER A 48 -12.84 -3.28 8.28
N VAL A 49 -12.76 -2.15 8.97
CA VAL A 49 -13.72 -1.72 10.00
C VAL A 49 -14.16 -0.29 9.74
N ALA A 50 -15.43 -0.01 10.00
CA ALA A 50 -15.98 1.33 9.90
C ALA A 50 -17.12 1.53 10.90
N GLY A 51 -17.37 2.80 11.27
CA GLY A 51 -18.50 3.20 12.05
C GLY A 51 -19.81 3.26 11.25
N PRO A 52 -20.96 3.50 11.90
CA PRO A 52 -22.23 3.69 11.22
C PRO A 52 -22.25 4.92 10.29
N ASP A 53 -21.31 5.86 10.49
CA ASP A 53 -21.12 7.05 9.66
C ASP A 53 -20.47 6.77 8.28
N LEU A 54 -19.97 5.57 8.00
CA LEU A 54 -19.50 5.21 6.65
C LEU A 54 -20.70 5.20 5.67
N ARG A 55 -20.64 6.05 4.66
CA ARG A 55 -21.72 6.26 3.70
C ARG A 55 -21.96 5.02 2.83
N GLN A 56 -23.22 4.75 2.54
CA GLN A 56 -23.58 3.63 1.66
C GLN A 56 -23.10 3.85 0.21
N ASP A 57 -23.00 5.11 -0.22
CA ASP A 57 -22.46 5.45 -1.53
C ASP A 57 -21.00 5.07 -1.69
N ASP A 58 -20.21 5.22 -0.62
CA ASP A 58 -18.82 4.83 -0.60
C ASP A 58 -18.66 3.30 -0.73
N LEU A 59 -19.50 2.53 -0.03
CA LEU A 59 -19.53 1.07 -0.22
C LEU A 59 -20.01 0.68 -1.63
N ARG A 60 -20.95 1.41 -2.20
CA ARG A 60 -21.38 1.18 -3.59
C ARG A 60 -20.28 1.49 -4.58
N LEU A 61 -19.50 2.55 -4.34
CA LEU A 61 -18.32 2.88 -5.15
C LEU A 61 -17.33 1.73 -5.14
N LEU A 62 -16.93 1.25 -3.96
CA LEU A 62 -15.97 0.14 -3.83
C LEU A 62 -16.45 -1.12 -4.58
N ARG A 63 -17.72 -1.52 -4.41
CA ARG A 63 -18.29 -2.68 -5.14
C ARG A 63 -18.26 -2.48 -6.65
N ARG A 64 -18.61 -1.28 -7.13
CA ARG A 64 -18.66 -0.97 -8.57
C ARG A 64 -17.29 -1.08 -9.24
N VAL A 65 -16.21 -0.80 -8.52
CA VAL A 65 -14.83 -0.90 -9.05
C VAL A 65 -14.20 -2.29 -8.84
N GLY A 66 -14.94 -3.29 -8.38
CA GLY A 66 -14.47 -4.67 -8.26
C GLY A 66 -13.93 -5.06 -6.88
N VAL A 67 -14.24 -4.28 -5.84
CA VAL A 67 -13.88 -4.62 -4.45
C VAL A 67 -15.04 -5.36 -3.76
N ASP A 68 -14.77 -6.55 -3.25
CA ASP A 68 -15.71 -7.31 -2.44
C ASP A 68 -15.62 -6.84 -0.98
N VAL A 69 -16.64 -6.11 -0.56
CA VAL A 69 -16.70 -5.46 0.76
C VAL A 69 -17.37 -6.31 1.85
N ARG A 70 -17.58 -7.63 1.63
CA ARG A 70 -18.21 -8.53 2.63
C ARG A 70 -17.41 -8.63 3.93
N GLY A 71 -16.12 -8.32 3.91
CA GLY A 71 -15.25 -8.25 5.09
C GLY A 71 -15.23 -6.90 5.80
N VAL A 72 -16.08 -5.93 5.41
CA VAL A 72 -16.17 -4.65 6.11
C VAL A 72 -17.08 -4.79 7.33
N GLU A 73 -16.45 -4.80 8.51
CA GLU A 73 -17.14 -4.85 9.81
C GLU A 73 -17.72 -3.48 10.16
N ARG A 74 -18.91 -3.46 10.75
CA ARG A 74 -19.49 -2.26 11.36
C ARG A 74 -19.37 -2.36 12.87
N ARG A 75 -18.83 -1.31 13.49
CA ARG A 75 -18.69 -1.19 14.96
C ARG A 75 -19.27 0.14 15.44
N ASP A 76 -19.77 0.14 16.66
CA ASP A 76 -20.21 1.39 17.31
C ASP A 76 -19.03 2.35 17.51
N GLY A 77 -19.19 3.59 17.07
CA GLY A 77 -18.16 4.60 17.07
C GLY A 77 -17.99 5.26 15.70
N ARG A 78 -17.06 6.18 15.59
CA ARG A 78 -16.79 6.88 14.31
C ARG A 78 -15.81 6.09 13.46
N THR A 79 -16.00 6.14 12.13
CA THR A 79 -14.99 5.74 11.17
C THR A 79 -13.73 6.57 11.38
N LEU A 80 -12.55 5.98 11.20
CA LEU A 80 -11.26 6.67 11.27
C LEU A 80 -11.31 7.99 10.51
N ARG A 81 -10.76 9.04 11.13
CA ARG A 81 -10.60 10.37 10.53
C ARG A 81 -9.12 10.73 10.52
N TRP A 82 -8.66 11.09 9.34
CA TRP A 82 -7.31 11.61 9.17
C TRP A 82 -7.35 13.02 8.61
N SER A 83 -6.50 13.91 9.11
CA SER A 83 -6.35 15.23 8.51
C SER A 83 -4.88 15.60 8.40
N GLY A 84 -4.50 16.12 7.24
CA GLY A 84 -3.15 16.53 6.95
C GLY A 84 -3.06 17.63 5.92
N SER A 85 -1.89 18.25 5.86
CA SER A 85 -1.55 19.23 4.84
C SER A 85 -0.21 18.93 4.22
N TYR A 86 -0.09 19.24 2.95
CA TYR A 86 1.15 19.17 2.18
C TYR A 86 1.57 20.58 1.81
N ASP A 87 2.87 20.84 1.81
CA ASP A 87 3.50 22.05 1.32
C ASP A 87 3.71 22.04 -0.21
N ASP A 88 4.38 23.08 -0.73
CA ASP A 88 4.53 23.29 -2.17
C ASP A 88 5.33 22.19 -2.89
N ASP A 89 6.19 21.47 -2.19
CA ASP A 89 6.99 20.39 -2.77
C ASP A 89 6.35 19.00 -2.60
N PHE A 90 5.23 18.90 -1.87
CA PHE A 90 4.53 17.65 -1.56
C PHE A 90 5.40 16.58 -0.88
N ALA A 91 6.57 16.95 -0.34
CA ALA A 91 7.56 16.01 0.17
C ALA A 91 7.14 15.40 1.51
N GLN A 92 6.44 16.16 2.32
CA GLN A 92 6.00 15.72 3.64
C GLN A 92 4.55 16.13 3.91
N SER A 93 3.82 15.24 4.58
CA SER A 93 2.53 15.59 5.16
C SER A 93 2.75 16.11 6.58
N ASP A 94 2.17 17.26 6.89
CA ASP A 94 1.95 17.69 8.27
C ASP A 94 0.64 17.07 8.76
N VAL A 95 0.75 15.96 9.50
CA VAL A 95 -0.42 15.28 10.09
C VAL A 95 -0.94 16.13 11.23
N ARG A 96 -2.10 16.74 11.02
CA ARG A 96 -2.73 17.64 12.00
C ARG A 96 -3.53 16.89 13.05
N ASN A 97 -4.21 15.83 12.64
CA ASN A 97 -5.01 15.01 13.55
C ASN A 97 -5.25 13.62 12.96
N THR A 98 -5.24 12.62 13.83
CA THR A 98 -5.69 11.26 13.53
C THR A 98 -6.61 10.80 14.65
N ASP A 99 -7.91 10.69 14.35
CA ASP A 99 -8.89 10.06 15.24
C ASP A 99 -9.10 8.62 14.76
N LEU A 100 -8.49 7.67 15.44
CA LEU A 100 -8.55 6.25 15.09
C LEU A 100 -9.96 5.67 15.17
N GLY A 101 -10.85 6.24 15.98
CA GLY A 101 -12.24 5.80 16.12
C GLY A 101 -12.34 4.28 16.32
N VAL A 102 -13.15 3.63 15.48
CA VAL A 102 -13.40 2.18 15.55
C VAL A 102 -12.18 1.30 15.22
N VAL A 103 -11.10 1.87 14.71
CA VAL A 103 -9.84 1.14 14.44
C VAL A 103 -9.09 0.85 15.73
N THR A 104 -9.31 1.65 16.78
CA THR A 104 -8.72 1.41 18.09
C THR A 104 -9.12 0.04 18.62
N GLY A 105 -8.12 -0.81 18.86
CA GLY A 105 -8.34 -2.18 19.33
C GLY A 105 -9.14 -3.06 18.35
N TRP A 106 -9.08 -2.75 17.06
CA TRP A 106 -9.71 -3.58 16.04
C TRP A 106 -8.98 -4.92 15.92
N GLU A 107 -9.76 -6.00 16.00
CA GLU A 107 -9.31 -7.36 15.73
C GLU A 107 -10.01 -7.86 14.46
N PRO A 108 -9.30 -7.88 13.32
CA PRO A 108 -9.89 -8.28 12.04
C PRO A 108 -10.47 -9.69 12.07
N ARG A 109 -11.68 -9.84 11.53
CA ARG A 109 -12.30 -11.14 11.27
C ARG A 109 -12.30 -11.36 9.77
N VAL A 110 -11.53 -12.33 9.30
CA VAL A 110 -11.49 -12.69 7.89
C VAL A 110 -12.66 -13.60 7.57
N PRO A 111 -13.59 -13.18 6.69
CA PRO A 111 -14.69 -14.05 6.24
C PRO A 111 -14.16 -15.37 5.69
N GLU A 112 -14.87 -16.47 5.94
CA GLU A 112 -14.49 -17.80 5.44
C GLU A 112 -14.22 -17.80 3.93
N SER A 113 -15.06 -17.09 3.17
CA SER A 113 -14.91 -16.97 1.71
C SER A 113 -13.64 -16.21 1.24
N PHE A 114 -12.89 -15.60 2.15
CA PHE A 114 -11.63 -14.90 1.88
C PHE A 114 -10.40 -15.63 2.40
N ARG A 115 -10.56 -16.69 3.21
CA ARG A 115 -9.42 -17.38 3.87
C ARG A 115 -8.49 -18.08 2.90
N ASP A 116 -8.97 -18.42 1.71
CA ASP A 116 -8.14 -19.03 0.66
C ASP A 116 -7.37 -18.01 -0.20
N ALA A 117 -7.40 -16.71 0.16
CA ALA A 117 -6.66 -15.68 -0.55
C ALA A 117 -5.16 -15.96 -0.50
N ARG A 118 -4.57 -16.18 -1.68
CA ARG A 118 -3.16 -16.53 -1.80
C ARG A 118 -2.22 -15.31 -1.74
N ARG A 119 -2.76 -14.13 -1.98
CA ARG A 119 -2.02 -12.86 -1.99
C ARG A 119 -2.72 -11.88 -1.06
N VAL A 120 -1.99 -11.39 -0.07
CA VAL A 120 -2.52 -10.52 0.99
C VAL A 120 -1.70 -9.24 1.07
N LEU A 121 -2.39 -8.10 1.05
CA LEU A 121 -1.82 -6.82 1.42
C LEU A 121 -2.29 -6.46 2.84
N LEU A 122 -1.34 -6.37 3.74
CA LEU A 122 -1.53 -5.77 5.05
C LEU A 122 -1.27 -4.27 4.89
N ALA A 123 -2.33 -3.52 4.64
CA ALA A 123 -2.26 -2.08 4.51
C ALA A 123 -2.00 -1.44 5.87
N ASN A 124 -1.55 -0.19 5.85
CA ASN A 124 -1.15 0.53 7.04
C ASN A 124 -2.22 0.54 8.15
N THR A 125 -1.95 -0.16 9.24
CA THR A 125 -2.76 -0.21 10.47
C THR A 125 -1.91 -0.77 11.62
N ASP A 126 -2.50 -0.90 12.82
CA ASP A 126 -1.84 -1.51 13.98
C ASP A 126 -1.27 -2.91 13.63
N PRO A 127 0.04 -3.16 13.84
CA PRO A 127 0.65 -4.45 13.54
C PRO A 127 0.00 -5.63 14.26
N ARG A 128 -0.62 -5.41 15.41
CA ARG A 128 -1.38 -6.44 16.13
C ARG A 128 -2.61 -6.86 15.34
N ALA A 129 -3.29 -5.92 14.70
CA ALA A 129 -4.40 -6.21 13.80
C ALA A 129 -3.93 -6.92 12.53
N GLN A 130 -2.80 -6.48 11.93
CA GLN A 130 -2.18 -7.13 10.77
C GLN A 130 -1.84 -8.61 11.09
N ARG A 131 -1.22 -8.87 12.25
CA ARG A 131 -0.91 -10.23 12.71
C ARG A 131 -2.16 -11.08 12.90
N LYS A 132 -3.19 -10.55 13.59
CA LYS A 132 -4.47 -11.24 13.80
C LYS A 132 -5.15 -11.64 12.48
N ALA A 133 -5.05 -10.81 11.45
CA ALA A 133 -5.55 -11.17 10.12
C ALA A 133 -4.73 -12.31 9.50
N LEU A 134 -3.38 -12.22 9.55
CA LEU A 134 -2.51 -13.27 9.01
C LEU A 134 -2.68 -14.62 9.71
N ASP A 135 -3.00 -14.64 10.99
CA ASP A 135 -3.21 -15.89 11.75
C ASP A 135 -4.44 -16.68 11.27
N GLN A 136 -5.32 -16.05 10.47
CA GLN A 136 -6.51 -16.67 9.88
C GLN A 136 -6.29 -17.09 8.41
N LEU A 137 -5.09 -16.90 7.86
CA LEU A 137 -4.77 -17.01 6.44
C LEU A 137 -3.53 -17.89 6.21
N THR A 138 -3.43 -18.44 5.00
CA THR A 138 -2.22 -19.17 4.53
C THR A 138 -1.76 -18.64 3.17
N PRO A 139 -1.39 -17.34 3.08
CA PRO A 139 -1.01 -16.73 1.82
C PRO A 139 0.36 -17.21 1.33
N SER A 140 0.55 -17.20 0.02
CA SER A 140 1.87 -17.42 -0.60
C SER A 140 2.66 -16.12 -0.78
N VAL A 141 1.96 -14.97 -0.81
CA VAL A 141 2.58 -13.64 -0.89
C VAL A 141 1.90 -12.70 0.09
N VAL A 142 2.70 -12.06 0.93
CA VAL A 142 2.28 -11.00 1.85
C VAL A 142 3.04 -9.73 1.51
N VAL A 143 2.32 -8.68 1.12
CA VAL A 143 2.86 -7.32 1.06
C VAL A 143 2.48 -6.61 2.35
N LEU A 144 3.46 -6.04 3.03
CA LEU A 144 3.28 -5.26 4.26
C LEU A 144 3.54 -3.79 3.99
N ASP A 145 2.57 -2.96 4.32
CA ASP A 145 2.73 -1.50 4.44
C ASP A 145 2.58 -1.06 5.90
N THR A 146 3.25 0.03 6.28
CA THR A 146 3.26 0.56 7.64
C THR A 146 3.46 2.08 7.62
N MET A 147 3.56 2.70 8.78
CA MET A 147 3.86 4.13 8.92
C MET A 147 4.67 4.43 10.17
N ASP A 148 5.22 5.66 10.24
CA ASP A 148 6.03 6.16 11.34
C ASP A 148 5.48 5.82 12.74
N GLN A 149 4.17 5.99 12.95
CA GLN A 149 3.55 5.75 14.27
C GLN A 149 3.77 4.30 14.71
N TRP A 150 3.42 3.33 13.86
CA TRP A 150 3.53 1.92 14.21
C TRP A 150 4.97 1.44 14.32
N ILE A 151 5.87 2.04 13.51
CA ILE A 151 7.30 1.78 13.59
C ILE A 151 7.87 2.25 14.92
N ARG A 152 7.45 3.42 15.41
CA ARG A 152 7.89 3.95 16.72
C ARG A 152 7.33 3.19 17.90
N GLU A 153 6.05 2.80 17.83
CA GLU A 153 5.41 1.98 18.86
C GLU A 153 5.99 0.56 18.91
N ARG A 154 6.45 0.04 17.78
CA ARG A 154 7.11 -1.26 17.56
C ARG A 154 6.29 -2.49 18.00
N ALA A 155 5.13 -2.31 18.60
CA ALA A 155 4.32 -3.38 19.18
C ALA A 155 3.85 -4.40 18.12
N GLY A 156 4.52 -5.55 18.03
CA GLY A 156 4.20 -6.62 17.09
C GLY A 156 4.68 -6.40 15.65
N LEU A 157 5.35 -5.30 15.34
CA LEU A 157 5.79 -4.98 13.98
C LEU A 157 6.83 -5.99 13.47
N ASP A 158 7.81 -6.34 14.29
CA ASP A 158 8.89 -7.28 13.91
C ASP A 158 8.32 -8.66 13.53
N GLU A 159 7.27 -9.12 14.22
CA GLU A 159 6.58 -10.38 13.91
C GLU A 159 5.89 -10.34 12.54
N VAL A 160 5.32 -9.20 12.17
CA VAL A 160 4.66 -9.05 10.87
C VAL A 160 5.67 -8.88 9.74
N ILE A 161 6.76 -8.11 9.98
CA ILE A 161 7.88 -7.99 9.03
C ILE A 161 8.48 -9.36 8.72
N ALA A 162 8.70 -10.21 9.73
CA ALA A 162 9.24 -11.55 9.54
C ALA A 162 8.35 -12.48 8.68
N ARG A 163 7.05 -12.15 8.56
CA ARG A 163 6.07 -12.89 7.73
C ARG A 163 5.82 -12.23 6.38
N ALA A 164 6.39 -11.05 6.15
CA ALA A 164 6.18 -10.30 4.90
C ALA A 164 7.08 -10.86 3.79
N THR A 165 6.47 -11.16 2.64
CA THR A 165 7.20 -11.49 1.40
C THR A 165 7.80 -10.22 0.80
N VAL A 166 7.07 -9.11 0.87
CA VAL A 166 7.49 -7.79 0.38
C VAL A 166 7.18 -6.74 1.44
N LEU A 167 8.18 -5.96 1.82
CA LEU A 167 7.99 -4.76 2.65
C LEU A 167 7.90 -3.52 1.74
N SER A 168 6.85 -2.72 1.90
CA SER A 168 6.62 -1.47 1.17
C SER A 168 6.68 -0.29 2.14
N VAL A 169 7.71 0.52 2.05
CA VAL A 169 7.99 1.65 2.95
C VAL A 169 8.54 2.84 2.17
N ASN A 170 8.61 4.01 2.79
CA ASN A 170 9.42 5.12 2.28
C ASN A 170 10.83 5.11 2.89
N ASP A 171 11.74 6.00 2.41
CA ASP A 171 13.12 6.09 2.89
C ASP A 171 13.19 6.33 4.41
N ARG A 172 12.33 7.20 4.94
CA ARG A 172 12.29 7.53 6.37
C ARG A 172 11.78 6.36 7.21
N GLU A 173 10.74 5.69 6.77
CA GLU A 173 10.20 4.49 7.44
C GLU A 173 11.23 3.37 7.48
N LEU A 174 11.94 3.15 6.37
CA LEU A 174 13.00 2.15 6.32
C LEU A 174 14.15 2.49 7.27
N ALA A 175 14.57 3.76 7.30
CA ALA A 175 15.60 4.23 8.23
C ALA A 175 15.18 4.04 9.70
N LEU A 176 13.92 4.32 10.03
CA LEU A 176 13.38 4.09 11.39
C LEU A 176 13.36 2.60 11.77
N ILE A 177 13.02 1.71 10.83
CA ILE A 177 13.03 0.25 11.06
C ILE A 177 14.47 -0.23 11.29
N ALA A 178 15.41 0.22 10.46
CA ALA A 178 16.80 -0.23 10.48
C ALA A 178 17.66 0.44 11.56
N GLY A 179 17.27 1.62 12.05
CA GLY A 179 18.06 2.43 13.00
C GLY A 179 19.21 3.19 12.35
N HIS A 180 19.26 3.30 11.02
CA HIS A 180 20.22 4.07 10.24
C HIS A 180 19.67 4.47 8.88
N ASP A 181 20.27 5.46 8.20
CA ASP A 181 19.79 6.06 6.95
C ASP A 181 20.44 5.49 5.66
N ASP A 182 21.33 4.50 5.78
CA ASP A 182 21.87 3.77 4.63
C ASP A 182 20.81 2.86 4.04
N THR A 183 20.03 3.36 3.08
CA THR A 183 18.90 2.66 2.47
C THR A 183 19.27 1.30 1.86
N PRO A 184 20.35 1.14 1.07
CA PRO A 184 20.76 -0.18 0.56
C PRO A 184 21.06 -1.18 1.67
N ARG A 185 21.78 -0.77 2.70
CA ARG A 185 22.11 -1.61 3.83
C ARG A 185 20.88 -1.99 4.66
N ALA A 186 19.97 -1.04 4.86
CA ALA A 186 18.70 -1.28 5.55
C ALA A 186 17.84 -2.31 4.79
N ALA A 187 17.71 -2.14 3.47
CA ALA A 187 16.99 -3.10 2.63
C ALA A 187 17.63 -4.50 2.67
N ALA A 188 18.97 -4.58 2.61
CA ALA A 188 19.69 -5.86 2.73
C ALA A 188 19.44 -6.54 4.08
N GLY A 189 19.35 -5.79 5.18
CA GLY A 189 18.98 -6.30 6.49
C GLY A 189 17.61 -6.97 6.49
N ILE A 190 16.60 -6.33 5.91
CA ILE A 190 15.25 -6.90 5.78
C ILE A 190 15.25 -8.17 4.91
N LEU A 191 15.96 -8.14 3.78
CA LEU A 191 16.08 -9.30 2.89
C LEU A 191 16.77 -10.49 3.55
N ALA A 192 17.76 -10.23 4.42
CA ALA A 192 18.45 -11.27 5.19
C ALA A 192 17.51 -11.99 6.18
N HIS A 193 16.48 -11.30 6.68
CA HIS A 193 15.49 -11.87 7.60
C HIS A 193 14.34 -12.62 6.90
N GLY A 194 14.37 -12.77 5.57
CA GLY A 194 13.48 -13.68 4.86
C GLY A 194 12.55 -13.04 3.84
N SER A 195 12.39 -11.71 3.84
CA SER A 195 11.65 -11.03 2.78
C SER A 195 12.30 -11.27 1.41
N ARG A 196 11.47 -11.34 0.36
CA ARG A 196 11.93 -11.49 -1.01
C ARG A 196 12.26 -10.16 -1.66
N ALA A 197 11.55 -9.11 -1.30
CA ALA A 197 11.78 -7.77 -1.81
C ALA A 197 11.46 -6.67 -0.79
N VAL A 198 12.11 -5.52 -0.96
CA VAL A 198 11.79 -4.28 -0.25
C VAL A 198 11.52 -3.20 -1.30
N ILE A 199 10.33 -2.60 -1.26
CA ILE A 199 9.97 -1.44 -2.06
C ILE A 199 10.19 -0.19 -1.20
N VAL A 200 11.01 0.72 -1.71
CA VAL A 200 11.25 2.04 -1.09
C VAL A 200 10.60 3.11 -1.96
N LYS A 201 9.52 3.69 -1.46
CA LYS A 201 8.72 4.74 -2.11
C LYS A 201 9.43 6.08 -1.95
N ARG A 202 9.62 6.85 -3.06
CA ARG A 202 10.41 8.09 -3.09
C ARG A 202 9.65 9.28 -3.68
N GLY A 203 8.34 9.30 -3.52
CA GLY A 203 7.49 10.38 -4.02
C GLY A 203 7.74 10.68 -5.50
N ALA A 204 8.09 11.92 -5.83
CA ALA A 204 8.36 12.36 -7.20
C ALA A 204 9.55 11.66 -7.87
N ALA A 205 10.45 11.04 -7.10
CA ALA A 205 11.55 10.24 -7.65
C ALA A 205 11.12 8.79 -8.01
N GLY A 206 9.88 8.41 -7.72
CA GLY A 206 9.37 7.08 -8.04
C GLY A 206 9.56 6.06 -6.92
N ALA A 207 10.07 4.88 -7.23
CA ALA A 207 10.30 3.83 -6.24
C ALA A 207 11.54 3.00 -6.59
N THR A 208 12.22 2.48 -5.57
CA THR A 208 13.29 1.52 -5.73
C THR A 208 12.86 0.18 -5.14
N LEU A 209 13.04 -0.91 -5.87
CA LEU A 209 12.82 -2.26 -5.38
C LEU A 209 14.16 -2.95 -5.22
N TYR A 210 14.40 -3.47 -4.03
CA TYR A 210 15.57 -4.26 -3.67
C TYR A 210 15.19 -5.73 -3.58
N THR A 211 15.95 -6.60 -4.25
CA THR A 211 15.94 -8.05 -4.05
C THR A 211 17.36 -8.51 -3.69
N ARG A 212 17.54 -9.81 -3.45
CA ARG A 212 18.89 -10.36 -3.23
C ARG A 212 19.79 -10.30 -4.48
N SER A 213 19.18 -10.27 -5.66
CA SER A 213 19.85 -10.34 -6.97
C SER A 213 19.87 -9.02 -7.71
N ALA A 214 18.96 -8.08 -7.41
CA ALA A 214 18.79 -6.87 -8.18
C ALA A 214 18.38 -5.67 -7.32
N THR A 215 18.76 -4.47 -7.81
CA THR A 215 18.19 -3.20 -7.39
C THR A 215 17.55 -2.56 -8.63
N LEU A 216 16.23 -2.36 -8.58
CA LEU A 216 15.46 -1.79 -9.68
C LEU A 216 14.98 -0.39 -9.30
N ILE A 217 15.30 0.60 -10.13
CA ILE A 217 14.95 2.01 -9.90
C ILE A 217 13.90 2.41 -10.93
N ALA A 218 12.65 2.49 -10.50
CA ALA A 218 11.51 2.86 -11.33
C ALA A 218 11.20 4.35 -11.14
N PRO A 219 11.32 5.21 -12.18
CA PRO A 219 10.99 6.62 -12.08
C PRO A 219 9.48 6.83 -11.94
N ALA A 220 9.07 7.91 -11.28
CA ALA A 220 7.67 8.32 -11.29
C ALA A 220 7.21 8.66 -12.72
N PHE A 221 5.98 8.28 -13.05
CA PHE A 221 5.34 8.74 -14.29
C PHE A 221 5.01 10.24 -14.15
N PRO A 222 5.37 11.09 -15.15
CA PRO A 222 5.20 12.54 -15.04
C PRO A 222 3.71 12.93 -15.08
N VAL A 223 3.26 13.59 -14.02
CA VAL A 223 1.89 14.11 -13.85
C VAL A 223 1.89 15.42 -13.07
N THR A 224 0.80 16.14 -13.11
CA THR A 224 0.56 17.28 -12.21
C THR A 224 -0.01 16.74 -10.92
N VAL A 225 0.69 16.95 -9.80
CA VAL A 225 0.24 16.52 -8.48
C VAL A 225 -0.80 17.49 -7.93
N VAL A 226 -1.93 16.94 -7.51
CA VAL A 226 -3.02 17.64 -6.81
C VAL A 226 -3.05 17.22 -5.34
N ASP A 227 -2.97 15.91 -5.07
CA ASP A 227 -3.03 15.34 -3.72
C ASP A 227 -2.22 14.04 -3.68
N PRO A 228 -1.11 13.98 -2.92
CA PRO A 228 -0.28 12.77 -2.85
C PRO A 228 -0.81 11.71 -1.89
N THR A 229 -1.92 11.99 -1.16
CA THR A 229 -2.51 11.06 -0.19
C THR A 229 -2.91 9.73 -0.87
N GLY A 230 -2.52 8.62 -0.26
CA GLY A 230 -2.86 7.29 -0.75
C GLY A 230 -2.04 6.78 -1.94
N ALA A 231 -1.08 7.57 -2.47
CA ALA A 231 -0.22 7.14 -3.58
C ALA A 231 0.59 5.88 -3.22
N GLY A 232 1.12 5.81 -2.00
CA GLY A 232 1.85 4.65 -1.49
C GLY A 232 0.97 3.40 -1.37
N ASP A 233 -0.24 3.58 -0.88
CA ASP A 233 -1.23 2.50 -0.75
C ASP A 233 -1.67 1.99 -2.13
N ALA A 234 -1.91 2.89 -3.07
CA ALA A 234 -2.25 2.55 -4.45
C ALA A 234 -1.10 1.81 -5.15
N LEU A 235 0.16 2.22 -4.90
CA LEU A 235 1.34 1.51 -5.39
C LEU A 235 1.33 0.06 -4.88
N ALA A 236 1.21 -0.14 -3.56
CA ALA A 236 1.22 -1.46 -2.95
C ALA A 236 0.05 -2.34 -3.44
N GLY A 237 -1.14 -1.75 -3.58
CA GLY A 237 -2.33 -2.42 -4.08
C GLY A 237 -2.18 -2.88 -5.53
N ALA A 238 -1.77 -1.98 -6.44
CA ALA A 238 -1.58 -2.31 -7.85
C ALA A 238 -0.43 -3.29 -8.06
N PHE A 239 0.67 -3.15 -7.32
CA PHE A 239 1.78 -4.10 -7.30
C PHE A 239 1.28 -5.51 -6.99
N LEU A 240 0.54 -5.69 -5.89
CA LEU A 240 0.02 -7.00 -5.51
C LEU A 240 -1.05 -7.51 -6.48
N GLY A 241 -1.94 -6.63 -6.96
CA GLY A 241 -2.94 -6.96 -7.95
C GLY A 241 -2.31 -7.48 -9.25
N ARG A 242 -1.24 -6.84 -9.71
CA ARG A 242 -0.49 -7.28 -10.89
C ARG A 242 0.23 -8.60 -10.66
N LEU A 243 0.88 -8.79 -9.50
CA LEU A 243 1.48 -10.08 -9.13
C LEU A 243 0.46 -11.21 -9.09
N ALA A 244 -0.81 -10.91 -8.84
CA ALA A 244 -1.86 -11.93 -8.83
C ALA A 244 -2.20 -12.46 -10.22
N GLU A 245 -1.83 -11.76 -11.28
CA GLU A 245 -1.98 -12.21 -12.66
C GLU A 245 -0.75 -12.99 -13.19
N LEU A 246 0.37 -12.92 -12.46
CA LEU A 246 1.62 -13.56 -12.84
C LEU A 246 1.76 -14.92 -12.13
N ALA A 247 2.37 -15.89 -12.84
CA ALA A 247 2.56 -17.23 -12.28
C ALA A 247 3.71 -17.26 -11.26
N ASP A 248 4.77 -16.55 -11.58
CA ASP A 248 6.03 -16.56 -10.84
C ASP A 248 6.20 -15.32 -9.95
N LEU A 249 7.15 -15.40 -9.04
CA LEU A 249 7.59 -14.31 -8.16
C LEU A 249 9.10 -14.10 -8.33
N ASP A 250 9.56 -14.06 -9.58
CA ASP A 250 10.95 -13.76 -9.93
C ASP A 250 11.19 -12.24 -10.07
N ASP A 251 12.44 -11.84 -10.35
CA ASP A 251 12.79 -10.44 -10.48
C ASP A 251 12.10 -9.76 -11.68
N ALA A 252 11.77 -10.51 -12.73
CA ALA A 252 11.03 -9.98 -13.89
C ALA A 252 9.57 -9.69 -13.52
N ALA A 253 8.91 -10.59 -12.79
CA ALA A 253 7.57 -10.39 -12.28
C ALA A 253 7.50 -9.23 -11.27
N LEU A 254 8.51 -9.13 -10.38
CA LEU A 254 8.62 -8.03 -9.43
C LEU A 254 8.84 -6.68 -10.12
N ARG A 255 9.66 -6.64 -11.18
CA ARG A 255 9.88 -5.44 -12.01
C ARG A 255 8.59 -5.00 -12.69
N ASP A 256 7.89 -5.90 -13.36
CA ASP A 256 6.63 -5.62 -14.03
C ASP A 256 5.58 -5.10 -13.03
N ALA A 257 5.43 -5.78 -11.89
CA ALA A 257 4.50 -5.35 -10.84
C ALA A 257 4.86 -3.98 -10.25
N LEU A 258 6.16 -3.67 -10.07
CA LEU A 258 6.61 -2.34 -9.61
C LEU A 258 6.19 -1.24 -10.59
N ALA A 259 6.37 -1.45 -11.89
CA ALA A 259 5.96 -0.49 -12.92
C ALA A 259 4.45 -0.22 -12.86
N HIS A 260 3.64 -1.25 -12.64
CA HIS A 260 2.20 -1.12 -12.45
C HIS A 260 1.83 -0.41 -11.13
N GLY A 261 2.56 -0.66 -10.06
CA GLY A 261 2.43 0.04 -8.79
C GLY A 261 2.68 1.55 -8.93
N VAL A 262 3.80 1.92 -9.57
CA VAL A 262 4.16 3.33 -9.84
C VAL A 262 3.11 3.99 -10.76
N ALA A 263 2.59 3.27 -11.75
CA ALA A 263 1.53 3.77 -12.63
C ALA A 263 0.25 4.09 -11.86
N ALA A 264 -0.17 3.24 -10.93
CA ALA A 264 -1.34 3.49 -10.10
C ALA A 264 -1.13 4.65 -9.12
N ALA A 265 0.06 4.74 -8.50
CA ALA A 265 0.42 5.89 -7.66
C ALA A 265 0.34 7.20 -8.45
N SER A 266 0.86 7.23 -9.68
CA SER A 266 0.81 8.41 -10.53
C SER A 266 -0.62 8.83 -10.90
N ALA A 267 -1.53 7.87 -11.10
CA ALA A 267 -2.94 8.17 -11.34
C ALA A 267 -3.63 8.71 -10.07
N THR A 268 -3.26 8.19 -8.90
CA THR A 268 -3.85 8.61 -7.63
C THR A 268 -3.62 10.09 -7.35
N VAL A 269 -2.43 10.60 -7.59
CA VAL A 269 -2.06 11.97 -7.21
C VAL A 269 -2.67 13.08 -8.07
N GLU A 270 -3.37 12.75 -9.15
CA GLU A 270 -3.96 13.74 -10.10
C GLU A 270 -5.28 14.36 -9.63
N SER A 271 -5.84 13.88 -8.49
CA SER A 271 -7.03 14.48 -7.88
C SER A 271 -7.05 14.26 -6.38
N PHE A 272 -7.91 15.01 -5.68
CA PHE A 272 -8.19 14.72 -4.27
C PHE A 272 -8.89 13.37 -4.12
N GLY A 273 -8.49 12.61 -3.09
CA GLY A 273 -9.10 11.35 -2.73
C GLY A 273 -8.98 10.29 -3.84
N LEU A 274 -10.03 9.50 -4.01
CA LEU A 274 -10.03 8.33 -4.89
C LEU A 274 -10.39 8.63 -6.36
N ASP A 275 -10.80 9.85 -6.69
CA ASP A 275 -11.45 10.15 -7.96
C ASP A 275 -10.61 9.81 -9.19
N ALA A 276 -9.34 10.21 -9.24
CA ALA A 276 -8.48 9.91 -10.38
C ALA A 276 -8.16 8.42 -10.48
N LEU A 277 -7.86 7.76 -9.36
CA LEU A 277 -7.61 6.32 -9.33
C LEU A 277 -8.84 5.52 -9.80
N VAL A 278 -10.05 5.94 -9.40
CA VAL A 278 -11.30 5.31 -9.85
C VAL A 278 -11.49 5.48 -11.35
N ARG A 279 -11.24 6.67 -11.90
CA ARG A 279 -11.37 6.97 -13.34
C ARG A 279 -10.32 6.25 -14.19
N ALA A 280 -9.09 6.12 -13.71
CA ALA A 280 -8.03 5.44 -14.44
C ALA A 280 -8.43 4.00 -14.76
N ASP A 281 -8.57 3.69 -16.04
CA ASP A 281 -8.86 2.33 -16.46
C ASP A 281 -7.59 1.49 -16.59
N ARG A 282 -7.78 0.20 -16.84
CA ARG A 282 -6.66 -0.73 -16.98
C ARG A 282 -5.76 -0.42 -18.16
N HIS A 283 -6.31 0.11 -19.25
CA HIS A 283 -5.53 0.47 -20.45
C HIS A 283 -4.59 1.64 -20.14
N GLU A 284 -5.10 2.66 -19.47
CA GLU A 284 -4.31 3.81 -19.03
C GLU A 284 -3.17 3.39 -18.09
N LEU A 285 -3.48 2.55 -17.09
CA LEU A 285 -2.46 2.05 -16.16
C LEU A 285 -1.40 1.20 -16.87
N LYS A 286 -1.78 0.37 -17.85
CA LYS A 286 -0.82 -0.38 -18.69
C LYS A 286 0.09 0.55 -19.49
N ARG A 287 -0.46 1.59 -20.11
CA ARG A 287 0.31 2.57 -20.86
C ARG A 287 1.35 3.27 -19.98
N ARG A 288 0.95 3.69 -18.77
CA ARG A 288 1.86 4.31 -17.79
C ARG A 288 2.91 3.30 -17.31
N ALA A 289 2.52 2.08 -16.99
CA ALA A 289 3.43 1.02 -16.57
C ALA A 289 4.49 0.71 -17.64
N ALA A 290 4.09 0.62 -18.92
CA ALA A 290 5.03 0.44 -20.01
C ALA A 290 6.05 1.59 -20.14
N TRP A 291 5.61 2.82 -19.91
CA TRP A 291 6.51 3.98 -19.88
C TRP A 291 7.51 3.92 -18.72
N VAL A 292 7.04 3.53 -17.52
CA VAL A 292 7.87 3.34 -16.33
C VAL A 292 8.86 2.20 -16.54
N ASP A 293 8.39 1.04 -16.98
CA ASP A 293 9.24 -0.14 -17.19
C ASP A 293 10.36 0.12 -18.19
N ALA A 294 10.05 0.80 -19.30
CA ALA A 294 11.06 1.17 -20.32
C ALA A 294 12.16 2.11 -19.77
N ARG A 295 11.95 2.74 -18.60
CA ARG A 295 12.88 3.66 -17.94
C ARG A 295 13.40 3.14 -16.62
N THR A 296 12.94 1.97 -16.18
CA THR A 296 13.42 1.31 -14.97
C THR A 296 14.85 0.83 -15.19
N GLY A 297 15.78 1.48 -14.47
CA GLY A 297 17.19 1.13 -14.47
C GLY A 297 17.55 0.09 -13.42
N THR A 298 18.72 -0.51 -13.58
CA THR A 298 19.35 -1.34 -12.54
C THR A 298 20.39 -0.49 -11.79
N GLY A 299 20.25 -0.39 -10.46
CA GLY A 299 21.29 0.15 -9.59
C GLY A 299 22.37 -0.92 -9.33
N GLN A 300 23.54 -0.47 -8.86
CA GLN A 300 24.52 -1.41 -8.33
C GLN A 300 23.91 -2.11 -7.11
N THR A 301 23.81 -3.43 -7.16
CA THR A 301 23.68 -4.23 -5.96
C THR A 301 24.97 -4.04 -5.18
N ALA A 302 24.91 -3.30 -4.08
CA ALA A 302 26.04 -3.31 -3.16
C ALA A 302 26.30 -4.78 -2.82
N SER A 303 27.52 -5.25 -3.04
CA SER A 303 27.98 -6.59 -2.66
C SER A 303 28.02 -6.66 -1.12
N LEU A 304 26.83 -6.67 -0.50
CA LEU A 304 26.66 -6.71 0.96
C LEU A 304 26.73 -8.15 1.49
N TYR A 305 26.96 -9.12 0.59
CA TYR A 305 27.04 -10.55 0.92
C TYR A 305 28.45 -11.12 0.85
N GLU A 306 29.49 -10.35 0.47
CA GLU A 306 30.88 -10.77 0.51
C GLU A 306 31.48 -10.40 1.87
N GLY A 307 31.23 -11.22 2.89
CA GLY A 307 31.83 -11.01 4.20
C GLY A 307 31.29 -11.94 5.28
N ARG A 308 31.44 -13.24 5.09
CA ARG A 308 31.49 -14.23 6.19
C ARG A 308 32.53 -15.30 5.87
#